data_9191fa09fddd134d06faeef273964a21
#
_entry.id   9191fa09fddd134d06faeef273964a21
#
_cell.length_a   1.000
_cell.length_b   1.000
_cell.length_c   1.000
_cell.angle_alpha   90.00
_cell.angle_beta   90.00
_cell.angle_gamma   90.00
#
_symmetry.space_group_name_H-M   'P 1'
#
loop_
_entity.id
_entity.type
_entity.pdbx_description
1 polymer ?
#
loop_
_entity_poly.entity_id
_entity_poly.type
_entity_poly.pdbx_seq_one_letter_code
_entity_poly.pdbx_strand_id
1 'polypeptide(L)'
;MRQAGRYLPEYRAVKERYGFFEMCRNPEAVTEVTLQPVRRFDLDAAILFSDIMVPLAAMGVEIDFAPGPVIARPVRTAADVARLRVPEAEEIAPFVAAAIPMVRAATHVPLIGFAGAPLTLAAYLVESGGTAEGFPGFRSWLHQQPGTAHALLDKLTEVTIRYLRTQITAGVHAVQLFDSWAGVHSAAVHARFGQPYAARALAGIGDLSVPRIYFATNAHHLLDQLADLPAEVIGVDWRAPLSAVRPALPGRTLQGNLDPAVLTAAPEVIAEQAREVLRHGIGGPHIFNLGHGIRPDVPPDRVSRLVDAVRSFDREPAAIPGGLR
;
A
#
# COMPACT_ATOMS: atom_id res chain seq x y z
N MET A 1 -1.43 4.30 -4.31
CA MET A 1 -1.10 2.99 -4.92
C MET A 1 0.25 3.07 -5.61
N ARG A 2 0.84 1.93 -5.95
CA ARG A 2 2.09 1.88 -6.73
C ARG A 2 1.96 2.68 -8.02
N GLN A 3 2.82 3.69 -8.18
CA GLN A 3 2.86 4.59 -9.34
C GLN A 3 3.96 4.15 -10.32
N ALA A 4 5.19 3.97 -9.86
CA ALA A 4 6.29 3.48 -10.68
C ALA A 4 6.20 1.96 -10.90
N GLY A 5 6.58 1.48 -12.07
CA GLY A 5 6.53 0.06 -12.35
C GLY A 5 6.87 -0.33 -13.79
N ARG A 6 6.83 -1.62 -14.07
CA ARG A 6 7.24 -2.23 -15.36
C ARG A 6 6.49 -1.72 -16.59
N TYR A 7 5.36 -1.03 -16.42
CA TYR A 7 4.64 -0.40 -17.51
C TYR A 7 5.37 0.82 -18.10
N LEU A 8 6.27 1.46 -17.33
CA LEU A 8 7.07 2.59 -17.77
C LEU A 8 8.36 2.13 -18.45
N PRO A 9 8.69 2.61 -19.67
CA PRO A 9 9.97 2.32 -20.33
C PRO A 9 11.17 2.78 -19.49
N GLU A 10 11.10 3.98 -18.91
CA GLU A 10 12.14 4.55 -18.06
C GLU A 10 12.38 3.73 -16.79
N TYR A 11 11.35 3.14 -16.21
CA TYR A 11 11.50 2.20 -15.09
C TYR A 11 12.25 0.94 -15.51
N ARG A 12 11.92 0.39 -16.69
CA ARG A 12 12.60 -0.81 -17.19
C ARG A 12 14.08 -0.58 -17.42
N ALA A 13 14.45 0.60 -17.95
CA ALA A 13 15.85 0.98 -18.15
C ALA A 13 16.65 1.05 -16.83
N VAL A 14 16.07 1.66 -15.77
CA VAL A 14 16.71 1.69 -14.45
C VAL A 14 16.81 0.28 -13.86
N LYS A 15 15.74 -0.53 -13.99
CA LYS A 15 15.76 -1.91 -13.51
C LYS A 15 16.78 -2.79 -14.23
N GLU A 16 17.00 -2.60 -15.53
CA GLU A 16 18.01 -3.30 -16.31
C GLU A 16 19.42 -2.94 -15.84
N ARG A 17 19.65 -1.65 -15.52
CA ARG A 17 20.93 -1.15 -15.05
C ARG A 17 21.31 -1.66 -13.65
N TYR A 18 20.38 -1.73 -12.70
CA TYR A 18 20.66 -2.04 -11.29
C TYR A 18 20.16 -3.41 -10.85
N GLY A 19 19.18 -4.03 -11.54
CA GLY A 19 18.37 -5.08 -10.95
C GLY A 19 17.39 -4.54 -9.91
N PHE A 20 16.42 -5.36 -9.48
CA PHE A 20 15.35 -4.86 -8.61
C PHE A 20 15.84 -4.53 -7.18
N PHE A 21 16.64 -5.39 -6.61
CA PHE A 21 17.09 -5.25 -5.21
C PHE A 21 18.02 -4.06 -5.02
N GLU A 22 19.03 -3.94 -5.90
CA GLU A 22 19.96 -2.81 -5.86
C GLU A 22 19.28 -1.49 -6.18
N MET A 23 18.29 -1.49 -7.10
CA MET A 23 17.47 -0.32 -7.37
C MET A 23 16.71 0.16 -6.12
N CYS A 24 16.22 -0.76 -5.27
CA CYS A 24 15.57 -0.39 -4.00
C CYS A 24 16.56 0.10 -2.94
N ARG A 25 17.84 -0.23 -3.05
CA ARG A 25 18.91 0.11 -2.08
C ARG A 25 19.74 1.32 -2.47
N ASN A 26 19.64 1.76 -3.70
CA ASN A 26 20.38 2.91 -4.20
C ASN A 26 19.52 4.18 -4.11
N PRO A 27 19.87 5.19 -3.28
CA PRO A 27 19.06 6.39 -3.09
C PRO A 27 18.81 7.20 -4.37
N GLU A 28 19.80 7.25 -5.29
CA GLU A 28 19.66 7.92 -6.59
C GLU A 28 18.66 7.21 -7.48
N ALA A 29 18.72 5.87 -7.55
CA ALA A 29 17.77 5.07 -8.33
C ALA A 29 16.36 5.14 -7.73
N VAL A 30 16.21 5.08 -6.40
CA VAL A 30 14.94 5.28 -5.71
C VAL A 30 14.34 6.65 -6.06
N THR A 31 15.17 7.69 -6.03
CA THR A 31 14.76 9.07 -6.36
C THR A 31 14.30 9.17 -7.81
N GLU A 32 15.11 8.69 -8.76
CA GLU A 32 14.78 8.70 -10.18
C GLU A 32 13.44 7.98 -10.44
N VAL A 33 13.31 6.77 -9.94
CA VAL A 33 12.11 5.94 -10.16
C VAL A 33 10.86 6.54 -9.50
N THR A 34 10.99 7.10 -8.30
CA THR A 34 9.87 7.78 -7.63
C THR A 34 9.32 8.94 -8.46
N LEU A 35 10.20 9.69 -9.11
CA LEU A 35 9.83 10.89 -9.86
C LEU A 35 9.31 10.61 -11.27
N GLN A 36 9.62 9.45 -11.87
CA GLN A 36 9.19 9.12 -13.24
C GLN A 36 7.68 9.31 -13.47
N PRO A 37 6.77 8.69 -12.68
CA PRO A 37 5.33 8.85 -12.91
C PRO A 37 4.83 10.27 -12.61
N VAL A 38 5.42 10.96 -11.63
CA VAL A 38 5.05 12.35 -11.30
C VAL A 38 5.36 13.27 -12.47
N ARG A 39 6.57 13.19 -13.02
CA ARG A 39 7.00 14.01 -14.16
C ARG A 39 6.22 13.69 -15.43
N ARG A 40 5.86 12.43 -15.63
CA ARG A 40 5.19 11.98 -16.85
C ARG A 40 3.71 12.32 -16.87
N PHE A 41 3.04 12.21 -15.71
CA PHE A 41 1.57 12.29 -15.62
C PHE A 41 1.10 13.48 -14.78
N ASP A 42 2.02 14.28 -14.24
CA ASP A 42 1.71 15.44 -13.42
C ASP A 42 0.76 15.08 -12.25
N LEU A 43 1.15 14.09 -11.46
CA LEU A 43 0.35 13.57 -10.35
C LEU A 43 0.41 14.51 -9.14
N ASP A 44 -0.68 14.55 -8.35
CA ASP A 44 -0.82 15.43 -7.18
C ASP A 44 -0.01 14.96 -5.95
N ALA A 45 0.48 13.72 -5.95
CA ALA A 45 1.35 13.18 -4.90
C ALA A 45 2.27 12.11 -5.48
N ALA A 46 3.47 12.00 -4.92
CA ALA A 46 4.40 10.90 -5.17
C ALA A 46 4.29 9.84 -4.08
N ILE A 47 4.33 8.56 -4.44
CA ILE A 47 4.61 7.49 -3.47
C ILE A 47 6.05 7.03 -3.65
N LEU A 48 6.79 6.97 -2.55
CA LEU A 48 8.18 6.56 -2.54
C LEU A 48 8.34 5.18 -3.21
N PHE A 49 9.31 5.04 -4.10
CA PHE A 49 9.62 3.74 -4.68
C PHE A 49 10.39 2.90 -3.67
N SER A 50 9.87 1.75 -3.31
CA SER A 50 10.47 0.72 -2.45
C SER A 50 9.65 -0.56 -2.56
N ASP A 51 9.95 -1.56 -1.73
CA ASP A 51 9.13 -2.75 -1.53
C ASP A 51 8.81 -2.94 -0.04
N ILE A 52 7.63 -3.49 0.27
CA ILE A 52 7.19 -3.74 1.65
C ILE A 52 8.10 -4.72 2.41
N MET A 53 8.85 -5.55 1.68
CA MET A 53 9.77 -6.55 2.25
C MET A 53 11.14 -5.95 2.63
N VAL A 54 11.48 -4.76 2.14
CA VAL A 54 12.79 -4.12 2.35
C VAL A 54 13.19 -4.03 3.83
N PRO A 55 12.31 -3.68 4.79
CA PRO A 55 12.66 -3.61 6.21
C PRO A 55 13.03 -4.95 6.82
N LEU A 56 12.54 -6.06 6.27
CA LEU A 56 12.74 -7.40 6.84
C LEU A 56 14.18 -7.90 6.73
N ALA A 57 14.95 -7.38 5.77
CA ALA A 57 16.38 -7.71 5.65
C ALA A 57 17.16 -7.34 6.93
N ALA A 58 16.81 -6.22 7.57
CA ALA A 58 17.41 -5.79 8.83
C ALA A 58 17.06 -6.72 10.01
N MET A 59 15.97 -7.48 9.93
CA MET A 59 15.59 -8.50 10.91
C MET A 59 16.43 -9.79 10.81
N GLY A 60 17.29 -9.91 9.78
CA GLY A 60 18.07 -11.12 9.47
C GLY A 60 17.36 -12.06 8.50
N VAL A 61 16.39 -11.56 7.74
CA VAL A 61 15.68 -12.35 6.71
C VAL A 61 16.43 -12.27 5.40
N GLU A 62 16.75 -13.43 4.83
CA GLU A 62 17.31 -13.56 3.48
C GLU A 62 16.16 -13.57 2.46
N ILE A 63 16.10 -12.54 1.64
CA ILE A 63 15.01 -12.34 0.67
C ILE A 63 15.60 -12.28 -0.74
N ASP A 64 15.04 -13.05 -1.66
CA ASP A 64 15.29 -12.97 -3.09
C ASP A 64 14.03 -12.51 -3.83
N PHE A 65 14.19 -12.02 -5.07
CA PHE A 65 13.10 -11.55 -5.93
C PHE A 65 13.18 -12.18 -7.32
N ALA A 66 12.72 -13.41 -7.45
CA ALA A 66 12.67 -14.09 -8.75
C ALA A 66 11.46 -15.05 -8.86
N PRO A 67 10.37 -14.69 -9.51
CA PRO A 67 9.88 -13.38 -10.03
C PRO A 67 9.16 -12.49 -9.01
N GLY A 68 8.95 -12.94 -7.78
CA GLY A 68 8.39 -12.23 -6.62
C GLY A 68 9.26 -12.45 -5.38
N PRO A 69 8.85 -11.95 -4.19
CA PRO A 69 9.63 -12.15 -2.99
C PRO A 69 9.66 -13.64 -2.61
N VAL A 70 10.87 -14.18 -2.47
CA VAL A 70 11.15 -15.54 -2.05
C VAL A 70 11.95 -15.47 -0.76
N ILE A 71 11.45 -16.11 0.30
CA ILE A 71 12.13 -16.21 1.59
C ILE A 71 12.93 -17.49 1.62
N ALA A 72 14.26 -17.38 1.72
CA ALA A 72 15.16 -18.54 1.71
C ALA A 72 14.90 -19.50 2.88
N ARG A 73 14.56 -18.94 4.05
CA ARG A 73 14.22 -19.70 5.27
C ARG A 73 12.89 -19.24 5.84
N PRO A 74 11.77 -19.86 5.46
CA PRO A 74 10.46 -19.53 6.01
C PRO A 74 10.40 -19.62 7.53
N VAL A 75 9.65 -18.71 8.16
CA VAL A 75 9.52 -18.58 9.61
C VAL A 75 8.28 -19.36 10.08
N ARG A 76 8.45 -20.56 10.63
CA ARG A 76 7.32 -21.44 10.96
C ARG A 76 7.27 -21.90 12.40
N THR A 77 8.36 -21.81 13.13
CA THR A 77 8.48 -22.29 14.50
C THR A 77 8.82 -21.16 15.47
N ALA A 78 8.61 -21.37 16.76
CA ALA A 78 9.02 -20.43 17.80
C ALA A 78 10.55 -20.15 17.76
N ALA A 79 11.36 -21.15 17.41
CA ALA A 79 12.80 -20.97 17.22
C ALA A 79 13.14 -20.08 16.03
N ASP A 80 12.36 -20.17 14.93
CA ASP A 80 12.51 -19.27 13.78
C ASP A 80 12.18 -17.82 14.16
N VAL A 81 11.09 -17.62 14.88
CA VAL A 81 10.70 -16.30 15.39
C VAL A 81 11.74 -15.74 16.37
N ALA A 82 12.30 -16.57 17.24
CA ALA A 82 13.33 -16.16 18.19
C ALA A 82 14.59 -15.62 17.50
N ARG A 83 14.98 -16.18 16.35
CA ARG A 83 16.13 -15.74 15.55
C ARG A 83 15.95 -14.38 14.89
N LEU A 84 14.72 -13.95 14.64
CA LEU A 84 14.45 -12.63 14.08
C LEU A 84 14.78 -11.56 15.12
N ARG A 85 15.63 -10.61 14.76
CA ARG A 85 15.89 -9.45 15.61
C ARG A 85 14.89 -8.32 15.33
N VAL A 86 14.72 -7.44 16.28
CA VAL A 86 14.08 -6.14 16.08
C VAL A 86 15.21 -5.10 16.01
N PRO A 87 15.60 -4.67 14.81
CA PRO A 87 16.74 -3.76 14.61
C PRO A 87 16.42 -2.35 15.13
N GLU A 88 17.45 -1.56 15.43
CA GLU A 88 17.26 -0.14 15.71
C GLU A 88 16.83 0.61 14.43
N ALA A 89 16.20 1.78 14.62
CA ALA A 89 15.56 2.51 13.52
C ALA A 89 16.55 2.85 12.39
N GLU A 90 17.79 3.19 12.74
CA GLU A 90 18.87 3.56 11.82
C GLU A 90 19.36 2.39 10.98
N GLU A 91 19.17 1.15 11.45
CA GLU A 91 19.52 -0.07 10.71
C GLU A 91 18.46 -0.47 9.68
N ILE A 92 17.22 0.05 9.82
CA ILE A 92 16.08 -0.33 8.97
C ILE A 92 16.12 0.51 7.69
N ALA A 93 16.64 -0.09 6.62
CA ALA A 93 16.66 0.51 5.28
C ALA A 93 17.17 1.96 5.24
N PRO A 94 18.41 2.26 5.72
CA PRO A 94 18.96 3.61 5.77
C PRO A 94 19.00 4.31 4.41
N PHE A 95 19.11 3.56 3.32
CA PHE A 95 19.03 4.07 1.96
C PHE A 95 17.66 4.67 1.60
N VAL A 96 16.57 4.20 2.23
CA VAL A 96 15.24 4.81 2.08
C VAL A 96 15.20 6.18 2.75
N ALA A 97 15.72 6.28 3.97
CA ALA A 97 15.84 7.55 4.67
C ALA A 97 16.71 8.57 3.91
N ALA A 98 17.77 8.09 3.26
CA ALA A 98 18.65 8.93 2.42
C ALA A 98 17.94 9.43 1.13
N ALA A 99 17.09 8.60 0.51
CA ALA A 99 16.38 8.97 -0.71
C ALA A 99 15.27 10.02 -0.48
N ILE A 100 14.60 10.02 0.67
CA ILE A 100 13.47 10.91 0.95
C ILE A 100 13.80 12.39 0.76
N PRO A 101 14.87 12.97 1.35
CA PRO A 101 15.23 14.37 1.12
C PRO A 101 15.62 14.65 -0.34
N MET A 102 16.21 13.69 -1.06
CA MET A 102 16.53 13.84 -2.47
C MET A 102 15.26 13.96 -3.33
N VAL A 103 14.27 13.09 -3.09
CA VAL A 103 12.95 13.17 -3.76
C VAL A 103 12.28 14.51 -3.45
N ARG A 104 12.26 14.92 -2.18
CA ARG A 104 11.64 16.19 -1.77
C ARG A 104 12.27 17.41 -2.42
N ALA A 105 13.58 17.42 -2.58
CA ALA A 105 14.28 18.51 -3.25
C ALA A 105 13.96 18.59 -4.76
N ALA A 106 13.51 17.48 -5.36
CA ALA A 106 13.30 17.35 -6.81
C ALA A 106 11.83 17.41 -7.26
N THR A 107 10.88 17.61 -6.32
CA THR A 107 9.45 17.74 -6.63
C THR A 107 8.72 18.66 -5.65
N HIS A 108 7.62 19.26 -6.12
CA HIS A 108 6.75 20.11 -5.30
C HIS A 108 5.55 19.36 -4.73
N VAL A 109 5.26 18.14 -5.23
CA VAL A 109 4.12 17.37 -4.75
C VAL A 109 4.43 16.67 -3.42
N PRO A 110 3.42 16.44 -2.57
CA PRO A 110 3.59 15.68 -1.34
C PRO A 110 4.16 14.28 -1.61
N LEU A 111 5.07 13.84 -0.74
CA LEU A 111 5.66 12.51 -0.77
C LEU A 111 4.98 11.61 0.26
N ILE A 112 4.51 10.46 -0.18
CA ILE A 112 3.91 9.41 0.66
C ILE A 112 4.94 8.33 0.91
N GLY A 113 5.28 8.10 2.18
CA GLY A 113 6.01 6.93 2.64
C GLY A 113 5.09 5.73 2.84
N PHE A 114 5.63 4.53 3.03
CA PHE A 114 4.79 3.37 3.27
C PHE A 114 5.53 2.22 3.96
N ALA A 115 4.73 1.28 4.49
CA ALA A 115 5.19 -0.02 4.97
C ALA A 115 4.16 -1.11 4.67
N GLY A 116 4.56 -2.37 4.75
CA GLY A 116 3.65 -3.49 4.82
C GLY A 116 3.02 -3.63 6.21
N ALA A 117 1.75 -3.99 6.28
CA ALA A 117 1.11 -4.32 7.54
C ALA A 117 1.67 -5.64 8.11
N PRO A 118 1.73 -5.79 9.45
CA PRO A 118 2.33 -6.95 10.08
C PRO A 118 1.75 -8.30 9.61
N LEU A 119 0.43 -8.40 9.42
CA LEU A 119 -0.21 -9.62 8.93
C LEU A 119 0.22 -9.97 7.51
N THR A 120 0.27 -8.97 6.61
CA THR A 120 0.75 -9.14 5.24
C THR A 120 2.23 -9.57 5.21
N LEU A 121 3.09 -8.97 6.02
CA LEU A 121 4.50 -9.35 6.10
C LEU A 121 4.68 -10.77 6.67
N ALA A 122 3.89 -11.13 7.68
CA ALA A 122 3.90 -12.47 8.26
C ALA A 122 3.51 -13.54 7.23
N ALA A 123 2.52 -13.26 6.37
CA ALA A 123 2.11 -14.19 5.32
C ALA A 123 3.29 -14.54 4.39
N TYR A 124 4.05 -13.55 3.95
CA TYR A 124 5.26 -13.79 3.13
C TYR A 124 6.36 -14.53 3.87
N LEU A 125 6.60 -14.23 5.17
CA LEU A 125 7.63 -14.87 5.96
C LEU A 125 7.35 -16.35 6.23
N VAL A 126 6.08 -16.71 6.45
CA VAL A 126 5.67 -18.08 6.80
C VAL A 126 5.49 -18.95 5.56
N GLU A 127 4.91 -18.37 4.49
CA GLU A 127 4.60 -19.09 3.25
C GLU A 127 5.21 -18.36 2.04
N SER A 128 6.50 -18.57 1.83
CA SER A 128 7.23 -18.04 0.69
C SER A 128 6.54 -18.42 -0.64
N GLY A 129 6.15 -17.42 -1.46
CA GLY A 129 5.58 -17.66 -2.79
C GLY A 129 4.08 -18.01 -2.85
N GLY A 130 3.37 -18.07 -1.72
CA GLY A 130 1.96 -18.50 -1.63
C GLY A 130 0.90 -17.49 -2.14
N THR A 131 1.27 -16.49 -2.93
CA THR A 131 0.38 -15.37 -3.30
C THR A 131 -0.80 -15.77 -4.19
N ALA A 132 -0.61 -16.75 -5.10
CA ALA A 132 -1.65 -17.12 -6.08
C ALA A 132 -2.92 -17.68 -5.44
N GLU A 133 -2.79 -18.39 -4.32
CA GLU A 133 -3.89 -19.04 -3.61
C GLU A 133 -4.27 -18.32 -2.30
N GLY A 134 -3.72 -17.14 -2.03
CA GLY A 134 -4.02 -16.36 -0.82
C GLY A 134 -3.46 -16.99 0.45
N PHE A 135 -2.26 -17.57 0.38
CA PHE A 135 -1.48 -18.08 1.52
C PHE A 135 -2.23 -19.14 2.38
N PRO A 136 -2.68 -20.26 1.80
CA PRO A 136 -3.41 -21.28 2.55
C PRO A 136 -2.59 -21.89 3.69
N GLY A 137 -1.29 -22.10 3.50
CA GLY A 137 -0.39 -22.59 4.53
C GLY A 137 -0.25 -21.63 5.71
N PHE A 138 -0.09 -20.33 5.44
CA PHE A 138 -0.08 -19.31 6.49
C PHE A 138 -1.41 -19.24 7.25
N ARG A 139 -2.53 -19.28 6.54
CA ARG A 139 -3.86 -19.29 7.16
C ARG A 139 -4.05 -20.49 8.09
N SER A 140 -3.61 -21.68 7.67
CA SER A 140 -3.61 -22.88 8.51
C SER A 140 -2.68 -22.72 9.73
N TRP A 141 -1.49 -22.17 9.51
CA TRP A 141 -0.48 -21.96 10.55
C TRP A 141 -0.95 -21.02 11.67
N LEU A 142 -1.71 -19.98 11.36
CA LEU A 142 -2.31 -19.08 12.35
C LEU A 142 -3.17 -19.84 13.38
N HIS A 143 -3.87 -20.88 12.95
CA HIS A 143 -4.68 -21.72 13.82
C HIS A 143 -3.85 -22.76 14.59
N GLN A 144 -2.82 -23.32 13.96
CA GLN A 144 -1.99 -24.35 14.54
C GLN A 144 -0.98 -23.82 15.56
N GLN A 145 -0.48 -22.59 15.35
CA GLN A 145 0.60 -21.97 16.11
C GLN A 145 0.26 -20.55 16.59
N PRO A 146 -0.90 -20.32 17.24
CA PRO A 146 -1.37 -18.95 17.54
C PRO A 146 -0.39 -18.16 18.42
N GLY A 147 0.26 -18.80 19.39
CA GLY A 147 1.27 -18.14 20.24
C GLY A 147 2.50 -17.69 19.45
N THR A 148 2.98 -18.55 18.54
CA THR A 148 4.10 -18.22 17.64
C THR A 148 3.72 -17.11 16.67
N ALA A 149 2.47 -17.13 16.19
CA ALA A 149 1.94 -16.09 15.30
C ALA A 149 1.91 -14.71 15.99
N HIS A 150 1.40 -14.65 17.21
CA HIS A 150 1.41 -13.40 18.00
C HIS A 150 2.83 -12.87 18.23
N ALA A 151 3.78 -13.75 18.59
CA ALA A 151 5.19 -13.38 18.78
C ALA A 151 5.85 -12.84 17.49
N LEU A 152 5.53 -13.40 16.32
CA LEU A 152 5.99 -12.90 15.03
C LEU A 152 5.38 -11.53 14.73
N LEU A 153 4.07 -11.41 14.88
CA LEU A 153 3.33 -10.17 14.61
C LEU A 153 3.79 -9.02 15.54
N ASP A 154 4.14 -9.32 16.80
CA ASP A 154 4.71 -8.34 17.72
C ASP A 154 6.02 -7.75 17.19
N LYS A 155 6.96 -8.59 16.77
CA LYS A 155 8.25 -8.15 16.21
C LYS A 155 8.04 -7.34 14.91
N LEU A 156 7.18 -7.83 14.01
CA LEU A 156 6.87 -7.13 12.76
C LEU A 156 6.23 -5.77 13.00
N THR A 157 5.34 -5.65 13.98
CA THR A 157 4.71 -4.38 14.35
C THR A 157 5.75 -3.36 14.81
N GLU A 158 6.66 -3.78 15.68
CA GLU A 158 7.72 -2.89 16.17
C GLU A 158 8.64 -2.41 15.04
N VAL A 159 9.04 -3.31 14.15
CA VAL A 159 9.86 -2.95 12.96
C VAL A 159 9.09 -2.02 12.03
N THR A 160 7.79 -2.25 11.82
CA THR A 160 6.93 -1.39 11.01
C THR A 160 6.83 0.02 11.60
N ILE A 161 6.65 0.14 12.92
CA ILE A 161 6.61 1.43 13.62
C ILE A 161 7.93 2.17 13.44
N ARG A 162 9.07 1.54 13.74
CA ARG A 162 10.40 2.14 13.59
C ARG A 162 10.64 2.60 12.15
N TYR A 163 10.32 1.76 11.18
CA TYR A 163 10.48 2.09 9.77
C TYR A 163 9.62 3.26 9.29
N LEU A 164 8.36 3.32 9.73
CA LEU A 164 7.49 4.46 9.41
C LEU A 164 7.97 5.74 10.11
N ARG A 165 8.40 5.67 11.37
CA ARG A 165 8.96 6.82 12.08
C ARG A 165 10.21 7.36 11.38
N THR A 166 11.09 6.50 10.92
CA THR A 166 12.28 6.89 10.13
C THR A 166 11.89 7.63 8.86
N GLN A 167 10.90 7.16 8.10
CA GLN A 167 10.41 7.84 6.89
C GLN A 167 9.80 9.22 7.23
N ILE A 168 9.02 9.31 8.29
CA ILE A 168 8.40 10.58 8.72
C ILE A 168 9.47 11.57 9.15
N THR A 169 10.45 11.15 9.94
CA THR A 169 11.57 11.99 10.38
C THR A 169 12.42 12.46 9.19
N ALA A 170 12.60 11.60 8.17
CA ALA A 170 13.28 11.97 6.94
C ALA A 170 12.46 12.93 6.05
N GLY A 171 11.16 13.10 6.33
CA GLY A 171 10.35 14.17 5.79
C GLY A 171 9.25 13.78 4.81
N VAL A 172 8.71 12.56 4.84
CA VAL A 172 7.48 12.26 4.08
C VAL A 172 6.28 13.04 4.65
N HIS A 173 5.32 13.36 3.79
CA HIS A 173 4.16 14.19 4.13
C HIS A 173 2.95 13.38 4.58
N ALA A 174 2.92 12.09 4.25
CA ALA A 174 1.92 11.13 4.69
C ALA A 174 2.53 9.73 4.68
N VAL A 175 1.91 8.77 5.36
CA VAL A 175 2.33 7.37 5.29
C VAL A 175 1.16 6.45 4.97
N GLN A 176 1.44 5.36 4.27
CA GLN A 176 0.46 4.34 3.94
C GLN A 176 0.89 2.96 4.44
N LEU A 177 0.01 2.32 5.21
CA LEU A 177 0.16 0.94 5.64
C LEU A 177 -0.59 0.03 4.66
N PHE A 178 0.15 -0.83 3.94
CA PHE A 178 -0.42 -1.76 2.97
C PHE A 178 -0.71 -3.10 3.62
N ASP A 179 -1.99 -3.46 3.75
CA ASP A 179 -2.44 -4.78 4.20
C ASP A 179 -3.08 -5.55 3.05
N SER A 180 -2.28 -5.83 2.05
CA SER A 180 -2.72 -6.42 0.77
C SER A 180 -3.37 -7.79 0.93
N TRP A 181 -3.14 -8.48 2.04
CA TRP A 181 -3.65 -9.83 2.29
C TRP A 181 -4.66 -9.91 3.44
N ALA A 182 -5.10 -8.77 4.00
CA ALA A 182 -6.14 -8.75 5.04
C ALA A 182 -7.41 -9.48 4.61
N GLY A 183 -7.88 -9.22 3.40
CA GLY A 183 -9.16 -9.74 2.90
C GLY A 183 -9.19 -11.23 2.53
N VAL A 184 -8.08 -11.98 2.61
CA VAL A 184 -8.10 -13.44 2.47
C VAL A 184 -8.49 -14.14 3.77
N HIS A 185 -8.55 -13.38 4.88
CA HIS A 185 -8.91 -13.89 6.20
C HIS A 185 -10.40 -13.66 6.50
N SER A 186 -10.98 -14.53 7.32
CA SER A 186 -12.30 -14.26 7.89
C SER A 186 -12.24 -13.07 8.86
N ALA A 187 -13.38 -12.43 9.12
CA ALA A 187 -13.46 -11.32 10.06
C ALA A 187 -12.92 -11.71 11.46
N ALA A 188 -13.20 -12.93 11.93
CA ALA A 188 -12.71 -13.44 13.22
C ALA A 188 -11.18 -13.59 13.26
N VAL A 189 -10.58 -14.08 12.17
CA VAL A 189 -9.11 -14.22 12.07
C VAL A 189 -8.45 -12.85 12.00
N HIS A 190 -9.00 -11.92 11.19
CA HIS A 190 -8.48 -10.57 11.09
C HIS A 190 -8.61 -9.79 12.41
N ALA A 191 -9.73 -9.93 13.13
CA ALA A 191 -9.90 -9.34 14.46
C ALA A 191 -8.86 -9.83 15.48
N ARG A 192 -8.37 -11.06 15.31
CA ARG A 192 -7.38 -11.66 16.23
C ARG A 192 -5.94 -11.38 15.81
N PHE A 193 -5.60 -11.47 14.53
CA PHE A 193 -4.22 -11.46 14.02
C PHE A 193 -3.90 -10.29 13.09
N GLY A 194 -4.87 -9.52 12.62
CA GLY A 194 -4.68 -8.39 11.69
C GLY A 194 -4.91 -7.05 12.35
N GLN A 195 -6.17 -6.74 12.66
CA GLN A 195 -6.60 -5.44 13.14
C GLN A 195 -5.82 -4.92 14.37
N PRO A 196 -5.53 -5.71 15.44
CA PRO A 196 -4.81 -5.20 16.60
C PRO A 196 -3.38 -4.74 16.28
N TYR A 197 -2.72 -5.43 15.35
CA TYR A 197 -1.35 -5.14 14.95
C TYR A 197 -1.27 -3.96 13.97
N ALA A 198 -2.23 -3.86 13.05
CA ALA A 198 -2.37 -2.69 12.18
C ALA A 198 -2.69 -1.44 12.99
N ALA A 199 -3.63 -1.53 13.93
CA ALA A 199 -3.98 -0.45 14.84
C ALA A 199 -2.78 0.01 15.68
N ARG A 200 -2.01 -0.93 16.24
CA ARG A 200 -0.79 -0.62 17.01
C ARG A 200 0.29 0.02 16.14
N ALA A 201 0.48 -0.45 14.90
CA ALA A 201 1.44 0.15 13.98
C ALA A 201 1.08 1.62 13.65
N LEU A 202 -0.19 1.89 13.38
CA LEU A 202 -0.68 3.25 13.10
C LEU A 202 -0.69 4.13 14.34
N ALA A 203 -1.04 3.60 15.52
CA ALA A 203 -0.99 4.33 16.77
C ALA A 203 0.44 4.67 17.19
N GLY A 204 1.42 3.78 16.91
CA GLY A 204 2.83 3.97 17.25
C GLY A 204 3.53 5.12 16.51
N ILE A 205 2.85 5.74 15.54
CA ILE A 205 3.28 6.97 14.85
C ILE A 205 2.32 8.14 15.05
N GLY A 206 1.34 8.00 15.94
CA GLY A 206 0.25 8.98 16.14
C GLY A 206 0.69 10.29 16.79
N ASP A 207 1.87 10.31 17.40
CA ASP A 207 2.52 11.51 17.95
C ASP A 207 3.20 12.38 16.87
N LEU A 208 3.34 11.83 15.66
CA LEU A 208 3.91 12.52 14.51
C LEU A 208 2.78 13.09 13.63
N SER A 209 2.82 14.38 13.35
CA SER A 209 1.72 15.11 12.68
C SER A 209 1.69 14.86 11.17
N VAL A 210 1.51 13.60 10.75
CA VAL A 210 1.34 13.20 9.35
C VAL A 210 0.09 12.35 9.17
N PRO A 211 -0.69 12.55 8.10
CA PRO A 211 -1.84 11.70 7.77
C PRO A 211 -1.43 10.24 7.59
N ARG A 212 -2.26 9.34 8.13
CA ARG A 212 -2.08 7.89 8.06
C ARG A 212 -3.13 7.30 7.13
N ILE A 213 -2.67 6.56 6.15
CA ILE A 213 -3.51 5.87 5.18
C ILE A 213 -3.42 4.37 5.47
N TYR A 214 -4.54 3.69 5.61
CA TYR A 214 -4.58 2.23 5.65
C TYR A 214 -5.23 1.71 4.37
N PHE A 215 -4.64 0.69 3.76
CA PHE A 215 -5.17 0.07 2.56
C PHE A 215 -5.22 -1.45 2.70
N ALA A 216 -6.38 -2.04 2.41
CA ALA A 216 -6.57 -3.48 2.32
C ALA A 216 -7.32 -3.86 1.03
N THR A 217 -6.98 -5.03 0.46
CA THR A 217 -7.69 -5.59 -0.69
C THR A 217 -8.73 -6.60 -0.25
N ASN A 218 -9.84 -6.70 -0.99
CA ASN A 218 -10.92 -7.67 -0.76
C ASN A 218 -11.47 -7.61 0.68
N ALA A 219 -11.52 -6.42 1.28
CA ALA A 219 -11.73 -6.22 2.71
C ALA A 219 -13.14 -5.71 3.07
N HIS A 220 -14.14 -5.84 2.18
CA HIS A 220 -15.50 -5.34 2.43
C HIS A 220 -16.18 -5.99 3.64
N HIS A 221 -15.87 -7.25 3.92
CA HIS A 221 -16.36 -7.96 5.10
C HIS A 221 -15.64 -7.57 6.40
N LEU A 222 -14.66 -6.67 6.32
CA LEU A 222 -13.85 -6.17 7.44
C LEU A 222 -14.13 -4.70 7.77
N LEU A 223 -15.10 -4.04 7.11
CA LEU A 223 -15.30 -2.60 7.20
C LEU A 223 -15.47 -2.09 8.64
N ASP A 224 -16.19 -2.82 9.49
CA ASP A 224 -16.36 -2.46 10.91
C ASP A 224 -15.00 -2.40 11.61
N GLN A 225 -14.11 -3.35 11.34
CA GLN A 225 -12.76 -3.37 11.93
C GLN A 225 -11.86 -2.27 11.34
N LEU A 226 -12.07 -1.91 10.07
CA LEU A 226 -11.34 -0.81 9.43
C LEU A 226 -11.79 0.56 9.97
N ALA A 227 -13.05 0.69 10.37
CA ALA A 227 -13.57 1.90 11.01
C ALA A 227 -12.87 2.22 12.33
N ASP A 228 -12.45 1.18 13.08
CA ASP A 228 -11.77 1.31 14.38
C ASP A 228 -10.27 1.62 14.26
N LEU A 229 -9.68 1.57 13.05
CA LEU A 229 -8.26 1.86 12.88
C LEU A 229 -7.97 3.36 13.08
N PRO A 230 -6.85 3.73 13.73
CA PRO A 230 -6.42 5.11 13.88
C PRO A 230 -5.76 5.62 12.58
N ALA A 231 -6.54 5.67 11.49
CA ALA A 231 -6.13 6.15 10.17
C ALA A 231 -7.10 7.23 9.69
N GLU A 232 -6.63 8.32 9.15
CA GLU A 232 -7.43 9.41 8.61
C GLU A 232 -8.02 9.05 7.24
N VAL A 233 -7.31 8.17 6.51
CA VAL A 233 -7.69 7.77 5.16
C VAL A 233 -7.78 6.25 5.07
N ILE A 234 -8.89 5.75 4.53
CA ILE A 234 -9.05 4.33 4.23
C ILE A 234 -9.03 4.13 2.71
N GLY A 235 -8.03 3.38 2.25
CA GLY A 235 -7.94 2.95 0.86
C GLY A 235 -8.86 1.76 0.60
N VAL A 236 -9.66 1.87 -0.45
CA VAL A 236 -10.68 0.88 -0.83
C VAL A 236 -10.30 0.28 -2.18
N ASP A 237 -10.44 -1.02 -2.33
CA ASP A 237 -10.25 -1.68 -3.62
C ASP A 237 -11.51 -1.55 -4.52
N TRP A 238 -11.39 -1.98 -5.77
CA TRP A 238 -12.40 -1.76 -6.83
C TRP A 238 -13.67 -2.62 -6.71
N ARG A 239 -13.76 -3.55 -5.75
CA ARG A 239 -14.84 -4.56 -5.69
C ARG A 239 -16.17 -4.02 -5.19
N ALA A 240 -16.17 -2.85 -4.55
CA ALA A 240 -17.41 -2.16 -4.20
C ALA A 240 -17.32 -0.67 -4.49
N PRO A 241 -18.42 -0.03 -4.91
CA PRO A 241 -18.44 1.41 -5.12
C PRO A 241 -18.25 2.16 -3.79
N LEU A 242 -17.54 3.30 -3.85
CA LEU A 242 -17.24 4.12 -2.67
C LEU A 242 -18.50 4.55 -1.90
N SER A 243 -19.61 4.80 -2.62
CA SER A 243 -20.88 5.15 -2.01
C SER A 243 -21.48 4.04 -1.13
N ALA A 244 -21.21 2.76 -1.43
CA ALA A 244 -21.64 1.64 -0.60
C ALA A 244 -20.73 1.43 0.63
N VAL A 245 -19.45 1.82 0.53
CA VAL A 245 -18.47 1.69 1.62
C VAL A 245 -18.58 2.83 2.63
N ARG A 246 -18.87 4.04 2.16
CA ARG A 246 -18.88 5.28 2.96
C ARG A 246 -19.72 5.23 4.24
N PRO A 247 -20.93 4.63 4.27
CA PRO A 247 -21.74 4.54 5.49
C PRO A 247 -21.06 3.79 6.63
N ALA A 248 -20.22 2.79 6.31
CA ALA A 248 -19.48 2.01 7.31
C ALA A 248 -18.21 2.73 7.80
N LEU A 249 -17.76 3.80 7.12
CA LEU A 249 -16.55 4.55 7.45
C LEU A 249 -16.85 6.04 7.64
N PRO A 250 -17.71 6.41 8.61
CA PRO A 250 -18.15 7.79 8.81
C PRO A 250 -16.95 8.69 9.17
N GLY A 251 -16.89 9.89 8.60
CA GLY A 251 -15.86 10.87 8.85
C GLY A 251 -14.48 10.55 8.24
N ARG A 252 -14.30 9.40 7.59
CA ARG A 252 -13.03 9.03 6.95
C ARG A 252 -12.93 9.60 5.53
N THR A 253 -11.72 9.97 5.14
CA THR A 253 -11.40 10.16 3.72
C THR A 253 -11.27 8.80 3.05
N LEU A 254 -11.98 8.57 1.94
CA LEU A 254 -11.84 7.35 1.16
C LEU A 254 -10.83 7.57 0.03
N GLN A 255 -9.91 6.62 -0.17
CA GLN A 255 -8.96 6.62 -1.27
C GLN A 255 -9.24 5.45 -2.21
N GLY A 256 -9.32 5.70 -3.48
CA GLY A 256 -9.53 4.67 -4.51
C GLY A 256 -10.50 5.15 -5.58
N ASN A 257 -11.17 4.26 -6.34
CA ASN A 257 -10.95 2.81 -6.31
C ASN A 257 -11.16 2.22 -7.72
N LEU A 258 -10.57 2.85 -8.73
CA LEU A 258 -10.68 2.34 -10.10
C LEU A 258 -10.02 0.96 -10.22
N ASP A 259 -10.70 0.02 -10.89
CA ASP A 259 -10.08 -1.27 -11.24
C ASP A 259 -8.86 -1.05 -12.15
N PRO A 260 -7.66 -1.49 -11.76
CA PRO A 260 -6.47 -1.35 -12.60
C PRO A 260 -6.58 -2.06 -13.97
N ALA A 261 -7.45 -3.06 -14.10
CA ALA A 261 -7.69 -3.75 -15.36
C ALA A 261 -8.35 -2.84 -16.41
N VAL A 262 -9.11 -1.86 -15.99
CA VAL A 262 -9.76 -0.86 -16.89
C VAL A 262 -8.72 -0.11 -17.73
N LEU A 263 -7.50 0.08 -17.23
CA LEU A 263 -6.43 0.79 -17.95
C LEU A 263 -5.93 0.07 -19.21
N THR A 264 -6.34 -1.17 -19.46
CA THR A 264 -6.07 -1.87 -20.72
C THR A 264 -7.19 -1.74 -21.75
N ALA A 265 -8.31 -1.11 -21.35
CA ALA A 265 -9.47 -0.89 -22.22
C ALA A 265 -9.29 0.33 -23.16
N ALA A 266 -10.31 0.60 -24.00
CA ALA A 266 -10.35 1.79 -24.85
C ALA A 266 -10.38 3.08 -24.02
N PRO A 267 -9.83 4.21 -24.54
CA PRO A 267 -9.75 5.48 -23.80
C PRO A 267 -11.10 5.99 -23.27
N GLU A 268 -12.17 5.78 -24.04
CA GLU A 268 -13.53 6.18 -23.73
C GLU A 268 -14.07 5.42 -22.52
N VAL A 269 -13.76 4.11 -22.43
CA VAL A 269 -14.11 3.25 -21.30
C VAL A 269 -13.36 3.68 -20.05
N ILE A 270 -12.06 3.98 -20.17
CA ILE A 270 -11.26 4.49 -19.06
C ILE A 270 -11.87 5.78 -18.49
N ALA A 271 -12.21 6.74 -19.37
CA ALA A 271 -12.79 8.01 -18.98
C ALA A 271 -14.16 7.83 -18.30
N GLU A 272 -15.02 6.96 -18.82
CA GLU A 272 -16.34 6.71 -18.22
C GLU A 272 -16.22 6.02 -16.85
N GLN A 273 -15.39 5.01 -16.73
CA GLN A 273 -15.17 4.30 -15.46
C GLN A 273 -14.51 5.22 -14.41
N ALA A 274 -13.63 6.12 -14.82
CA ALA A 274 -13.08 7.14 -13.92
C ALA A 274 -14.15 8.09 -13.39
N ARG A 275 -15.05 8.56 -14.28
CA ARG A 275 -16.18 9.42 -13.88
C ARG A 275 -17.15 8.69 -12.95
N GLU A 276 -17.40 7.41 -13.17
CA GLU A 276 -18.23 6.59 -12.30
C GLU A 276 -17.65 6.51 -10.87
N VAL A 277 -16.35 6.23 -10.74
CA VAL A 277 -15.67 6.26 -9.43
C VAL A 277 -15.77 7.64 -8.78
N LEU A 278 -15.60 8.72 -9.54
CA LEU A 278 -15.73 10.09 -9.02
C LEU A 278 -17.14 10.40 -8.54
N ARG A 279 -18.20 9.98 -9.28
CA ARG A 279 -19.60 10.10 -8.85
C ARG A 279 -19.85 9.36 -7.53
N HIS A 280 -19.32 8.14 -7.38
CA HIS A 280 -19.40 7.38 -6.13
C HIS A 280 -18.57 7.99 -5.00
N GLY A 281 -17.58 8.84 -5.32
CA GLY A 281 -16.79 9.61 -4.37
C GLY A 281 -17.53 10.84 -3.80
N ILE A 282 -18.62 11.30 -4.46
CA ILE A 282 -19.43 12.43 -4.00
C ILE A 282 -20.10 12.09 -2.67
N GLY A 283 -20.21 13.04 -1.76
CA GLY A 283 -20.81 12.84 -0.43
C GLY A 283 -19.81 12.76 0.72
N GLY A 284 -18.52 12.94 0.43
CA GLY A 284 -17.47 13.08 1.45
C GLY A 284 -16.07 13.22 0.86
N PRO A 285 -15.04 13.38 1.71
CA PRO A 285 -13.67 13.51 1.25
C PRO A 285 -13.24 12.27 0.43
N HIS A 286 -12.63 12.51 -0.74
CA HIS A 286 -12.22 11.46 -1.65
C HIS A 286 -10.87 11.79 -2.29
N ILE A 287 -9.94 10.83 -2.27
CA ILE A 287 -8.70 10.84 -3.03
C ILE A 287 -8.84 9.81 -4.14
N PHE A 288 -8.95 10.27 -5.40
CA PHE A 288 -9.00 9.36 -6.53
C PHE A 288 -7.71 8.56 -6.64
N ASN A 289 -7.83 7.25 -6.79
CA ASN A 289 -6.71 6.34 -7.01
C ASN A 289 -7.18 5.06 -7.71
N LEU A 290 -6.25 4.24 -8.16
CA LEU A 290 -6.57 2.86 -8.51
C LEU A 290 -6.91 2.06 -7.25
N GLY A 291 -7.75 1.06 -7.38
CA GLY A 291 -8.09 0.12 -6.30
C GLY A 291 -6.99 -0.90 -5.99
N HIS A 292 -5.91 -0.93 -6.75
CA HIS A 292 -4.67 -1.70 -6.52
C HIS A 292 -3.52 -1.11 -7.33
N GLY A 293 -2.31 -1.66 -7.20
CA GLY A 293 -1.16 -1.24 -7.99
C GLY A 293 -1.38 -1.46 -9.49
N ILE A 294 -0.90 -0.49 -10.29
CA ILE A 294 -0.98 -0.54 -11.75
C ILE A 294 -0.34 -1.81 -12.32
N ARG A 295 -0.97 -2.38 -13.36
CA ARG A 295 -0.52 -3.59 -14.03
C ARG A 295 0.68 -3.29 -14.98
N PRO A 296 1.58 -4.28 -15.18
CA PRO A 296 2.77 -4.07 -16.02
C PRO A 296 2.48 -4.00 -17.52
N ASP A 297 1.29 -4.42 -17.95
CA ASP A 297 0.84 -4.45 -19.35
C ASP A 297 0.06 -3.19 -19.78
N VAL A 298 -0.09 -2.22 -18.90
CA VAL A 298 -0.80 -0.95 -19.19
C VAL A 298 0.08 -0.05 -20.08
N PRO A 299 -0.42 0.41 -21.22
CA PRO A 299 0.27 1.44 -22.01
C PRO A 299 0.31 2.77 -21.25
N PRO A 300 1.47 3.49 -21.20
CA PRO A 300 1.57 4.74 -20.43
C PRO A 300 0.58 5.84 -20.85
N ASP A 301 0.21 5.92 -22.14
CA ASP A 301 -0.77 6.87 -22.66
C ASP A 301 -2.16 6.68 -22.02
N ARG A 302 -2.50 5.47 -21.58
CA ARG A 302 -3.76 5.17 -20.90
C ARG A 302 -3.82 5.83 -19.51
N VAL A 303 -2.67 5.94 -18.84
CA VAL A 303 -2.58 6.66 -17.55
C VAL A 303 -2.79 8.16 -17.79
N SER A 304 -2.22 8.73 -18.86
CA SER A 304 -2.49 10.14 -19.21
C SER A 304 -3.98 10.39 -19.45
N ARG A 305 -4.65 9.51 -20.21
CA ARG A 305 -6.11 9.59 -20.42
C ARG A 305 -6.92 9.51 -19.13
N LEU A 306 -6.49 8.65 -18.19
CA LEU A 306 -7.10 8.59 -16.87
C LEU A 306 -6.97 9.93 -16.13
N VAL A 307 -5.76 10.49 -16.09
CA VAL A 307 -5.50 11.75 -15.39
C VAL A 307 -6.32 12.90 -16.02
N ASP A 308 -6.37 12.97 -17.36
CA ASP A 308 -7.19 13.95 -18.07
C ASP A 308 -8.69 13.82 -17.71
N ALA A 309 -9.21 12.59 -17.65
CA ALA A 309 -10.61 12.34 -17.29
C ALA A 309 -10.92 12.73 -15.85
N VAL A 310 -10.00 12.48 -14.92
CA VAL A 310 -10.15 12.86 -13.50
C VAL A 310 -10.12 14.39 -13.35
N ARG A 311 -9.20 15.08 -14.02
CA ARG A 311 -9.05 16.52 -13.94
C ARG A 311 -10.19 17.28 -14.59
N SER A 312 -10.75 16.74 -15.67
CA SER A 312 -11.90 17.34 -16.37
C SER A 312 -13.25 17.03 -15.73
N PHE A 313 -13.28 16.32 -14.61
CA PHE A 313 -14.52 16.00 -13.92
C PHE A 313 -15.06 17.24 -13.18
N ASP A 314 -16.10 17.86 -13.75
CA ASP A 314 -16.86 18.89 -13.07
C ASP A 314 -17.74 18.25 -12.00
N ARG A 315 -17.57 18.71 -10.76
CA ARG A 315 -18.50 18.37 -9.67
C ARG A 315 -19.81 19.13 -9.90
N GLU A 316 -20.60 18.72 -10.87
CA GLU A 316 -22.00 19.18 -10.93
C GLU A 316 -22.66 18.86 -9.58
N PRO A 317 -23.34 19.81 -8.95
CA PRO A 317 -24.13 19.51 -7.77
C PRO A 317 -25.11 18.40 -8.16
N ALA A 318 -25.10 17.30 -7.40
CA ALA A 318 -25.98 16.17 -7.62
C ALA A 318 -27.41 16.72 -7.80
N ALA A 319 -28.02 16.50 -8.95
CA ALA A 319 -29.43 16.77 -9.14
C ALA A 319 -30.16 15.98 -8.06
N ILE A 320 -30.79 16.67 -7.12
CA ILE A 320 -31.62 16.07 -6.08
C ILE A 320 -32.70 15.30 -6.85
N PRO A 321 -32.82 13.95 -6.72
CA PRO A 321 -33.88 13.22 -7.37
C PRO A 321 -35.20 13.85 -6.93
N GLY A 322 -35.97 14.31 -7.93
CA GLY A 322 -37.18 15.10 -7.73
C GLY A 322 -38.10 14.45 -6.70
N GLY A 323 -38.51 15.27 -5.74
CA GLY A 323 -39.53 14.90 -4.80
C GLY A 323 -40.80 14.39 -5.54
N LEU A 324 -41.22 13.22 -5.17
CA LEU A 324 -42.56 12.72 -5.50
C LEU A 324 -43.58 13.75 -5.01
N ARG A 325 -44.31 14.31 -5.96
CA ARG A 325 -45.54 15.03 -5.67
C ARG A 325 -46.68 14.04 -5.36
#